data_1e9e3f2b7b7b6c1c1d7208fdac61b58c
#
_entry.id   1e9e3f2b7b7b6c1c1d7208fdac61b58c
#
_cell.length_a   1.000
_cell.length_b   1.000
_cell.length_c   1.000
_cell.angle_alpha   90.00
_cell.angle_beta   90.00
_cell.angle_gamma   90.00
#
_symmetry.space_group_name_H-M   'P 1'
#
loop_
_entity.id
_entity.type
_entity.pdbx_description
1 polymer ?
#
loop_
_entity_poly.entity_id
_entity_poly.type
_entity_poly.pdbx_seq_one_letter_code
_entity_poly.pdbx_strand_id
1 'polypeptide(L)'
;MWTMTKSLLIAILFFAAPEVFPQTLPEIQLLTRTSTRRETRRFAYGGTVTLIGAPRGSVTVEGWARNEVEVTANIELKGPTEADLDHLASVNTFVFDEDLNHISVLTTGTHDRMFMKRTAKNFPKKLLNLPWKIDYRLRVPANTDLEINAGHGPVKLSGVEGSMRLTATESETALTLTGGIVSATVTFGVITFSIPSRSWRGSGADIRIASGTINVDLPPGFSGDIDAEVLRTGKIVNTYEGLASREKPGITERIVRSRAGAGGPYFKFTVGDGTVNIRKGGGT
;
A
#
# COMPACT_ATOMS: atom_id res chain seq x y z
N MET A 1 -39.06 -89.17 24.82
CA MET A 1 -38.81 -87.86 25.45
C MET A 1 -38.18 -86.96 24.37
N TRP A 2 -39.01 -86.06 23.86
CA TRP A 2 -38.64 -85.24 22.73
C TRP A 2 -38.53 -83.80 23.18
N THR A 3 -37.37 -83.22 23.05
CA THR A 3 -37.10 -81.80 23.40
C THR A 3 -37.13 -80.98 22.10
N MET A 4 -38.16 -80.11 22.02
CA MET A 4 -38.29 -79.11 21.00
C MET A 4 -37.35 -77.91 21.26
N THR A 5 -36.39 -77.68 20.41
CA THR A 5 -35.60 -76.44 20.34
C THR A 5 -36.35 -75.36 19.56
N LYS A 6 -36.71 -74.27 20.17
CA LYS A 6 -37.31 -73.09 19.52
C LYS A 6 -36.15 -72.21 18.98
N SER A 7 -36.09 -72.10 17.65
CA SER A 7 -35.21 -71.10 16.97
C SER A 7 -35.88 -69.75 16.99
N LEU A 8 -35.15 -68.76 17.58
CA LEU A 8 -35.55 -67.37 17.62
C LEU A 8 -34.94 -66.66 16.39
N LEU A 9 -35.76 -66.23 15.44
CA LEU A 9 -35.37 -65.44 14.25
C LEU A 9 -35.34 -63.97 14.64
N ILE A 10 -34.15 -63.36 14.74
CA ILE A 10 -33.98 -61.94 14.95
C ILE A 10 -33.96 -61.27 13.58
N ALA A 11 -35.02 -60.49 13.29
CA ALA A 11 -35.09 -59.64 12.12
C ALA A 11 -34.37 -58.32 12.39
N ILE A 12 -33.21 -58.11 11.78
CA ILE A 12 -32.49 -56.84 11.84
C ILE A 12 -33.11 -55.88 10.80
N LEU A 13 -33.86 -54.88 11.27
CA LEU A 13 -34.31 -53.76 10.47
C LEU A 13 -33.14 -52.82 10.21
N PHE A 14 -32.64 -52.77 8.99
CA PHE A 14 -31.73 -51.71 8.54
C PHE A 14 -32.50 -50.42 8.33
N PHE A 15 -32.38 -49.46 9.24
CA PHE A 15 -32.81 -48.08 9.01
C PHE A 15 -31.76 -47.40 8.10
N ALA A 16 -32.08 -47.24 6.83
CA ALA A 16 -31.33 -46.39 5.91
C ALA A 16 -31.61 -44.92 6.31
N ALA A 17 -30.62 -44.26 6.94
CA ALA A 17 -30.66 -42.83 7.15
C ALA A 17 -30.54 -42.13 5.80
N PRO A 18 -31.37 -41.11 5.49
CA PRO A 18 -31.21 -40.33 4.26
C PRO A 18 -29.89 -39.59 4.31
N GLU A 19 -29.01 -39.83 3.34
CA GLU A 19 -27.80 -39.02 3.14
C GLU A 19 -28.22 -37.60 2.74
N VAL A 20 -28.11 -36.67 3.67
CA VAL A 20 -28.28 -35.24 3.39
C VAL A 20 -27.01 -34.78 2.67
N PHE A 21 -27.05 -34.75 1.36
CA PHE A 21 -26.04 -34.07 0.54
C PHE A 21 -26.09 -32.59 0.86
N PRO A 22 -24.96 -31.97 1.29
CA PRO A 22 -24.92 -30.54 1.43
C PRO A 22 -25.13 -29.92 0.04
N GLN A 23 -26.27 -29.24 -0.15
CA GLN A 23 -26.46 -28.40 -1.33
C GLN A 23 -25.46 -27.27 -1.26
N THR A 24 -24.36 -27.40 -2.01
CA THR A 24 -23.46 -26.26 -2.28
C THR A 24 -24.29 -25.22 -3.01
N LEU A 25 -24.56 -24.11 -2.34
CA LEU A 25 -25.16 -22.94 -2.98
C LEU A 25 -24.32 -22.60 -4.21
N PRO A 26 -24.91 -22.33 -5.38
CA PRO A 26 -24.15 -21.96 -6.57
C PRO A 26 -23.32 -20.71 -6.24
N GLU A 27 -22.00 -20.82 -6.32
CA GLU A 27 -21.08 -19.71 -6.21
C GLU A 27 -21.41 -18.74 -7.36
N ILE A 28 -21.92 -17.55 -7.03
CA ILE A 28 -22.25 -16.53 -8.03
C ILE A 28 -20.94 -16.12 -8.69
N GLN A 29 -20.70 -16.61 -9.90
CA GLN A 29 -19.52 -16.24 -10.68
C GLN A 29 -19.66 -14.78 -11.11
N LEU A 30 -18.85 -13.90 -10.52
CA LEU A 30 -18.84 -12.49 -10.88
C LEU A 30 -18.12 -12.28 -12.22
N LEU A 31 -18.73 -11.52 -13.10
CA LEU A 31 -18.07 -10.97 -14.29
C LEU A 31 -17.03 -9.95 -13.86
N THR A 32 -15.93 -9.85 -14.61
CA THR A 32 -14.88 -8.87 -14.37
C THR A 32 -14.74 -7.96 -15.58
N ARG A 33 -14.78 -6.65 -15.34
CA ARG A 33 -14.52 -5.63 -16.37
C ARG A 33 -13.34 -4.78 -15.95
N THR A 34 -12.40 -4.61 -16.87
CA THR A 34 -11.25 -3.71 -16.70
C THR A 34 -11.33 -2.58 -17.70
N SER A 35 -11.11 -1.35 -17.23
CA SER A 35 -11.03 -0.16 -18.07
C SER A 35 -9.82 0.68 -17.69
N THR A 36 -9.24 1.38 -18.67
CA THR A 36 -8.11 2.28 -18.46
C THR A 36 -8.52 3.69 -18.79
N ARG A 37 -8.28 4.60 -17.86
CA ARG A 37 -8.44 6.04 -18.06
C ARG A 37 -7.09 6.73 -17.90
N ARG A 38 -6.73 7.58 -18.88
CA ARG A 38 -5.48 8.33 -18.87
C ARG A 38 -5.78 9.80 -19.08
N GLU A 39 -5.16 10.63 -18.24
CA GLU A 39 -5.29 12.08 -18.30
C GLU A 39 -3.96 12.76 -18.05
N THR A 40 -3.73 13.89 -18.72
CA THR A 40 -2.54 14.71 -18.57
C THR A 40 -2.93 16.15 -18.28
N ARG A 41 -2.23 16.78 -17.35
CA ARG A 41 -2.42 18.18 -16.98
C ARG A 41 -1.08 18.91 -16.99
N ARG A 42 -1.08 20.17 -17.45
CA ARG A 42 0.07 21.04 -17.26
C ARG A 42 0.26 21.33 -15.79
N PHE A 43 1.50 21.41 -15.35
CA PHE A 43 1.81 21.59 -13.94
C PHE A 43 2.93 22.61 -13.74
N ALA A 44 2.73 23.52 -12.80
CA ALA A 44 3.74 24.51 -12.45
C ALA A 44 4.90 23.88 -11.67
N TYR A 45 6.10 24.40 -11.84
CA TYR A 45 7.27 23.98 -11.08
C TYR A 45 7.06 24.21 -9.58
N GLY A 46 7.38 23.22 -8.76
CA GLY A 46 7.25 23.30 -7.30
C GLY A 46 5.81 23.26 -6.78
N GLY A 47 4.85 22.84 -7.60
CA GLY A 47 3.48 22.63 -7.15
C GLY A 47 3.29 21.32 -6.40
N THR A 48 2.08 21.12 -5.85
CA THR A 48 1.70 19.95 -5.06
C THR A 48 0.76 19.03 -5.84
N VAL A 49 1.03 17.74 -5.82
CA VAL A 49 0.10 16.70 -6.32
C VAL A 49 -0.39 15.88 -5.14
N THR A 50 -1.72 15.87 -4.94
CA THR A 50 -2.38 15.02 -3.95
C THR A 50 -3.07 13.86 -4.63
N LEU A 51 -2.82 12.64 -4.17
CA LEU A 51 -3.59 11.45 -4.55
C LEU A 51 -4.35 10.92 -3.34
N ILE A 52 -5.68 10.97 -3.41
CA ILE A 52 -6.55 10.20 -2.51
C ILE A 52 -6.93 8.93 -3.26
N GLY A 53 -6.18 7.87 -2.97
CA GLY A 53 -6.27 6.59 -3.66
C GLY A 53 -7.53 5.81 -3.36
N ALA A 54 -7.74 4.75 -4.13
CA ALA A 54 -8.80 3.79 -3.88
C ALA A 54 -8.55 3.03 -2.57
N PRO A 55 -9.60 2.49 -1.93
CA PRO A 55 -9.45 1.62 -0.77
C PRO A 55 -8.60 0.38 -1.06
N ARG A 56 -8.58 -0.07 -2.33
CA ARG A 56 -7.78 -1.18 -2.84
C ARG A 56 -7.18 -0.85 -4.20
N GLY A 57 -5.95 -1.29 -4.41
CA GLY A 57 -5.21 -1.13 -5.65
C GLY A 57 -3.79 -0.65 -5.41
N SER A 58 -3.00 -0.62 -6.46
CA SER A 58 -1.61 -0.17 -6.41
C SER A 58 -1.48 1.32 -6.72
N VAL A 59 -0.41 1.93 -6.18
CA VAL A 59 -0.03 3.31 -6.51
C VAL A 59 1.43 3.31 -6.94
N THR A 60 1.70 3.73 -8.17
CA THR A 60 3.06 3.91 -8.69
C THR A 60 3.25 5.37 -9.06
N VAL A 61 4.27 6.02 -8.49
CA VAL A 61 4.63 7.41 -8.81
C VAL A 61 6.06 7.46 -9.31
N GLU A 62 6.25 8.08 -10.46
CA GLU A 62 7.54 8.24 -11.13
C GLU A 62 7.81 9.72 -11.41
N GLY A 63 8.96 10.22 -10.97
CA GLY A 63 9.45 11.54 -11.36
C GLY A 63 9.92 11.53 -12.81
N TRP A 64 9.59 12.59 -13.57
CA TRP A 64 10.08 12.78 -14.95
C TRP A 64 10.52 14.20 -15.25
N ALA A 65 11.08 14.42 -16.44
CA ALA A 65 11.62 15.72 -16.82
C ALA A 65 10.60 16.66 -17.52
N ARG A 66 9.29 16.34 -17.48
CA ARG A 66 8.25 17.18 -18.11
C ARG A 66 7.51 18.00 -17.06
N ASN A 67 7.04 19.19 -17.46
CA ASN A 67 6.19 20.04 -16.61
C ASN A 67 4.70 19.67 -16.77
N GLU A 68 4.41 18.39 -16.59
CA GLU A 68 3.08 17.81 -16.73
C GLU A 68 2.87 16.75 -15.66
N VAL A 69 1.65 16.58 -15.20
CA VAL A 69 1.21 15.43 -14.40
C VAL A 69 0.39 14.53 -15.30
N GLU A 70 0.82 13.28 -15.45
CA GLU A 70 0.11 12.23 -16.16
C GLU A 70 -0.44 11.24 -15.15
N VAL A 71 -1.73 10.97 -15.21
CA VAL A 71 -2.41 9.95 -14.39
C VAL A 71 -2.96 8.89 -15.31
N THR A 72 -2.57 7.64 -15.09
CA THR A 72 -3.19 6.46 -15.69
C THR A 72 -3.82 5.64 -14.58
N ALA A 73 -5.10 5.35 -14.71
CA ALA A 73 -5.86 4.53 -13.76
C ALA A 73 -6.42 3.30 -14.47
N ASN A 74 -6.07 2.12 -13.99
CA ASN A 74 -6.66 0.85 -14.40
C ASN A 74 -7.73 0.47 -13.38
N ILE A 75 -8.99 0.48 -13.80
CA ILE A 75 -10.15 0.27 -12.95
C ILE A 75 -10.67 -1.14 -13.21
N GLU A 76 -10.67 -1.98 -12.19
CA GLU A 76 -11.24 -3.33 -12.22
C GLU A 76 -12.52 -3.38 -11.39
N LEU A 77 -13.60 -3.81 -11.99
CA LEU A 77 -14.93 -3.95 -11.41
C LEU A 77 -15.39 -5.39 -11.49
N LYS A 78 -16.07 -5.88 -10.45
CA LYS A 78 -16.67 -7.21 -10.44
C LYS A 78 -18.16 -7.12 -10.11
N GLY A 79 -18.99 -7.75 -10.94
CA GLY A 79 -20.45 -7.72 -10.78
C GLY A 79 -21.15 -8.93 -11.38
N PRO A 80 -22.39 -9.21 -10.95
CA PRO A 80 -23.15 -10.37 -11.43
C PRO A 80 -23.55 -10.28 -12.91
N THR A 81 -23.81 -9.05 -13.41
CA THR A 81 -24.29 -8.80 -14.78
C THR A 81 -23.57 -7.62 -15.41
N GLU A 82 -23.60 -7.52 -16.75
CA GLU A 82 -23.07 -6.37 -17.48
C GLU A 82 -23.75 -5.05 -17.06
N ALA A 83 -25.06 -5.06 -16.84
CA ALA A 83 -25.79 -3.89 -16.36
C ALA A 83 -25.34 -3.46 -14.94
N ASP A 84 -25.02 -4.40 -14.05
CA ASP A 84 -24.45 -4.10 -12.74
C ASP A 84 -23.03 -3.51 -12.86
N LEU A 85 -22.23 -3.99 -13.82
CA LEU A 85 -20.91 -3.42 -14.13
C LEU A 85 -21.02 -2.00 -14.70
N ASP A 86 -22.05 -1.67 -15.51
CA ASP A 86 -22.31 -0.30 -15.97
C ASP A 86 -22.64 0.64 -14.80
N HIS A 87 -23.48 0.19 -13.87
CA HIS A 87 -23.76 0.95 -12.64
C HIS A 87 -22.48 1.18 -11.81
N LEU A 88 -21.67 0.15 -11.62
CA LEU A 88 -20.40 0.29 -10.88
C LEU A 88 -19.42 1.23 -11.58
N ALA A 89 -19.32 1.16 -12.92
CA ALA A 89 -18.43 2.02 -13.69
C ALA A 89 -18.83 3.50 -13.62
N SER A 90 -20.12 3.81 -13.46
CA SER A 90 -20.63 5.18 -13.37
C SER A 90 -20.17 5.93 -12.10
N VAL A 91 -19.80 5.20 -11.04
CA VAL A 91 -19.41 5.79 -9.74
C VAL A 91 -17.96 5.52 -9.33
N ASN A 92 -17.42 4.33 -9.67
CA ASN A 92 -16.05 3.95 -9.29
C ASN A 92 -15.04 4.45 -10.33
N THR A 93 -14.51 5.64 -10.10
CA THR A 93 -13.59 6.35 -10.99
C THR A 93 -12.73 7.32 -10.18
N PHE A 94 -12.11 8.30 -10.85
CA PHE A 94 -11.47 9.42 -10.20
C PHE A 94 -11.87 10.74 -10.84
N VAL A 95 -11.71 11.82 -10.11
CA VAL A 95 -11.91 13.20 -10.56
C VAL A 95 -10.66 14.02 -10.27
N PHE A 96 -10.43 15.04 -11.09
CA PHE A 96 -9.44 16.06 -10.81
C PHE A 96 -10.11 17.25 -10.12
N ASP A 97 -9.42 17.78 -9.11
CA ASP A 97 -9.65 19.10 -8.57
C ASP A 97 -8.32 19.85 -8.71
N GLU A 98 -8.32 20.94 -9.46
CA GLU A 98 -7.08 21.61 -9.83
C GLU A 98 -7.17 23.12 -9.66
N ASP A 99 -6.12 23.71 -9.14
CA ASP A 99 -5.87 25.13 -9.11
C ASP A 99 -4.47 25.47 -9.67
N LEU A 100 -4.01 26.70 -9.53
CA LEU A 100 -2.76 27.18 -10.15
C LEU A 100 -1.52 26.33 -9.81
N ASN A 101 -1.41 25.82 -8.59
CA ASN A 101 -0.23 25.12 -8.08
C ASN A 101 -0.56 23.78 -7.43
N HIS A 102 -1.79 23.31 -7.54
CA HIS A 102 -2.22 22.08 -6.89
C HIS A 102 -3.10 21.25 -7.83
N ILE A 103 -2.77 19.98 -7.93
CA ILE A 103 -3.59 18.98 -8.62
C ILE A 103 -3.97 17.91 -7.60
N SER A 104 -5.27 17.74 -7.36
CA SER A 104 -5.82 16.66 -6.55
C SER A 104 -6.44 15.60 -7.45
N VAL A 105 -5.99 14.36 -7.31
CA VAL A 105 -6.59 13.17 -7.92
C VAL A 105 -7.42 12.48 -6.85
N LEU A 106 -8.73 12.60 -6.94
CA LEU A 106 -9.66 12.11 -5.92
C LEU A 106 -10.38 10.87 -6.44
N THR A 107 -10.17 9.74 -5.79
CA THR A 107 -10.93 8.52 -6.09
C THR A 107 -12.36 8.67 -5.61
N THR A 108 -13.31 8.46 -6.50
CA THR A 108 -14.75 8.38 -6.20
C THR A 108 -15.23 6.94 -6.29
N GLY A 109 -16.28 6.60 -5.56
CA GLY A 109 -16.84 5.26 -5.66
C GLY A 109 -17.73 4.86 -4.49
N THR A 110 -18.13 3.59 -4.49
CA THR A 110 -19.03 3.01 -3.49
C THR A 110 -18.50 3.07 -2.05
N HIS A 111 -17.22 3.29 -1.85
CA HIS A 111 -16.59 3.46 -0.53
C HIS A 111 -16.87 4.83 0.10
N ASP A 112 -17.10 5.86 -0.71
CA ASP A 112 -17.36 7.21 -0.22
C ASP A 112 -18.87 7.45 -0.02
N ARG A 113 -19.31 7.30 1.23
CA ARG A 113 -20.72 7.48 1.61
C ARG A 113 -21.25 8.90 1.32
N MET A 114 -20.39 9.93 1.41
CA MET A 114 -20.81 11.32 1.16
C MET A 114 -20.98 11.56 -0.32
N PHE A 115 -20.05 11.09 -1.15
CA PHE A 115 -20.17 11.11 -2.60
C PHE A 115 -21.43 10.36 -3.05
N MET A 116 -21.67 9.14 -2.58
CA MET A 116 -22.83 8.33 -2.95
C MET A 116 -24.16 9.01 -2.59
N LYS A 117 -24.25 9.64 -1.42
CA LYS A 117 -25.46 10.42 -1.02
C LYS A 117 -25.74 11.60 -1.91
N ARG A 118 -24.70 12.30 -2.38
CA ARG A 118 -24.86 13.52 -3.20
C ARG A 118 -25.11 13.19 -4.66
N THR A 119 -24.35 12.25 -5.22
CA THR A 119 -24.24 12.05 -6.68
C THR A 119 -25.04 10.83 -7.16
N ALA A 120 -25.14 9.78 -6.35
CA ALA A 120 -25.71 8.51 -6.76
C ALA A 120 -26.91 8.08 -5.88
N LYS A 121 -27.88 8.96 -5.68
CA LYS A 121 -29.05 8.73 -4.80
C LYS A 121 -29.86 7.47 -5.15
N ASN A 122 -29.94 7.10 -6.43
CA ASN A 122 -30.70 5.96 -6.93
C ASN A 122 -29.80 4.73 -7.20
N PHE A 123 -28.56 4.71 -6.69
CA PHE A 123 -27.64 3.61 -6.90
C PHE A 123 -28.15 2.31 -6.22
N PRO A 124 -28.14 1.16 -6.90
CA PRO A 124 -28.66 -0.08 -6.36
C PRO A 124 -27.88 -0.52 -5.12
N LYS A 125 -28.55 -0.62 -3.97
CA LYS A 125 -27.90 -0.96 -2.68
C LYS A 125 -27.16 -2.30 -2.70
N LYS A 126 -27.63 -3.27 -3.49
CA LYS A 126 -26.99 -4.60 -3.66
C LYS A 126 -25.57 -4.51 -4.22
N LEU A 127 -25.21 -3.41 -4.93
CA LEU A 127 -23.91 -3.23 -5.57
C LEU A 127 -22.88 -2.52 -4.70
N LEU A 128 -23.26 -1.95 -3.55
CA LEU A 128 -22.38 -1.12 -2.71
C LEU A 128 -21.15 -1.89 -2.18
N ASN A 129 -21.28 -3.20 -1.95
CA ASN A 129 -20.23 -4.03 -1.37
C ASN A 129 -19.52 -4.91 -2.41
N LEU A 130 -19.81 -4.74 -3.70
CA LEU A 130 -19.13 -5.50 -4.73
C LEU A 130 -17.66 -5.11 -4.84
N PRO A 131 -16.77 -6.07 -5.13
CA PRO A 131 -15.34 -5.81 -5.16
C PRO A 131 -14.95 -4.96 -6.38
N TRP A 132 -14.09 -3.99 -6.13
CA TRP A 132 -13.47 -3.17 -7.16
C TRP A 132 -12.11 -2.66 -6.66
N LYS A 133 -11.25 -2.27 -7.60
CA LYS A 133 -9.96 -1.65 -7.32
C LYS A 133 -9.57 -0.66 -8.42
N ILE A 134 -8.67 0.26 -8.08
CA ILE A 134 -8.02 1.14 -9.06
C ILE A 134 -6.52 1.04 -8.84
N ASP A 135 -5.80 0.70 -9.91
CA ASP A 135 -4.34 0.75 -9.95
C ASP A 135 -3.90 2.05 -10.62
N TYR A 136 -3.24 2.91 -9.85
CA TYR A 136 -2.76 4.22 -10.31
C TYR A 136 -1.30 4.18 -10.73
N ARG A 137 -1.00 4.81 -11.87
CA ARG A 137 0.34 5.22 -12.26
C ARG A 137 0.34 6.72 -12.51
N LEU A 138 1.10 7.45 -11.70
CA LEU A 138 1.33 8.87 -11.82
C LEU A 138 2.74 9.13 -12.33
N ARG A 139 2.87 10.07 -13.30
CA ARG A 139 4.14 10.67 -13.65
C ARG A 139 4.08 12.14 -13.33
N VAL A 140 5.04 12.61 -12.54
CA VAL A 140 5.07 13.97 -12.02
C VAL A 140 6.45 14.61 -12.28
N PRO A 141 6.57 15.94 -12.39
CA PRO A 141 7.90 16.57 -12.43
C PRO A 141 8.74 16.16 -11.21
N ALA A 142 10.06 16.02 -11.39
CA ALA A 142 10.94 15.53 -10.33
C ALA A 142 10.88 16.36 -9.03
N ASN A 143 10.68 17.68 -9.13
CA ASN A 143 10.60 18.59 -7.98
C ASN A 143 9.14 18.88 -7.57
N THR A 144 8.30 17.86 -7.53
CA THR A 144 6.89 17.98 -7.12
C THR A 144 6.74 17.63 -5.65
N ASP A 145 5.98 18.44 -4.92
CA ASP A 145 5.50 18.05 -3.59
C ASP A 145 4.37 17.03 -3.73
N LEU A 146 4.45 15.94 -2.97
CA LEU A 146 3.51 14.82 -3.06
C LEU A 146 2.78 14.59 -1.74
N GLU A 147 1.47 14.41 -1.83
CA GLU A 147 0.66 13.88 -0.74
C GLU A 147 -0.10 12.65 -1.25
N ILE A 148 0.24 11.47 -0.73
CA ILE A 148 -0.34 10.20 -1.16
C ILE A 148 -1.05 9.56 0.03
N ASN A 149 -2.34 9.33 -0.13
CA ASN A 149 -3.16 8.57 0.81
C ASN A 149 -3.64 7.29 0.10
N ALA A 150 -2.98 6.17 0.39
CA ALA A 150 -3.26 4.87 -0.20
C ALA A 150 -4.00 3.97 0.81
N GLY A 151 -4.84 3.08 0.31
CA GLY A 151 -5.53 2.06 1.10
C GLY A 151 -4.70 0.78 1.23
N HIS A 152 -5.26 -0.31 0.69
CA HIS A 152 -4.63 -1.64 0.65
C HIS A 152 -4.03 -1.91 -0.72
N GLY A 153 -2.73 -2.18 -0.77
CA GLY A 153 -2.01 -2.52 -1.98
C GLY A 153 -0.60 -1.94 -2.05
N PRO A 154 0.20 -2.35 -3.04
CA PRO A 154 1.57 -1.90 -3.15
C PRO A 154 1.68 -0.42 -3.53
N VAL A 155 2.65 0.26 -2.94
CA VAL A 155 3.00 1.65 -3.28
C VAL A 155 4.46 1.70 -3.74
N LYS A 156 4.70 2.31 -4.89
CA LYS A 156 6.05 2.54 -5.44
C LYS A 156 6.25 4.02 -5.73
N LEU A 157 7.34 4.59 -5.23
CA LEU A 157 7.70 5.99 -5.45
C LEU A 157 9.16 6.08 -5.86
N SER A 158 9.44 6.72 -6.97
CA SER A 158 10.80 6.88 -7.50
C SER A 158 11.00 8.19 -8.26
N GLY A 159 12.24 8.72 -8.23
CA GLY A 159 12.65 9.85 -9.05
C GLY A 159 12.02 11.20 -8.68
N VAL A 160 11.43 11.34 -7.50
CA VAL A 160 10.87 12.60 -6.97
C VAL A 160 11.73 13.12 -5.83
N GLU A 161 11.89 14.43 -5.72
CA GLU A 161 12.81 15.10 -4.77
C GLU A 161 12.15 16.24 -3.97
N GLY A 162 10.85 16.47 -4.11
CA GLY A 162 10.09 17.45 -3.35
C GLY A 162 9.79 17.02 -1.90
N SER A 163 8.88 17.71 -1.26
CA SER A 163 8.30 17.27 0.01
C SER A 163 7.31 16.15 -0.24
N MET A 164 7.47 15.01 0.43
CA MET A 164 6.66 13.82 0.19
C MET A 164 6.01 13.33 1.48
N ARG A 165 4.69 13.26 1.49
CA ARG A 165 3.89 12.66 2.55
C ARG A 165 3.15 11.46 2.01
N LEU A 166 3.40 10.29 2.60
CA LEU A 166 2.75 9.03 2.25
C LEU A 166 2.04 8.44 3.46
N THR A 167 0.77 8.06 3.29
CA THR A 167 0.05 7.23 4.25
C THR A 167 -0.54 6.02 3.54
N ALA A 168 -0.43 4.83 4.14
CA ALA A 168 -1.04 3.60 3.64
C ALA A 168 -1.51 2.71 4.80
N THR A 169 -2.57 1.92 4.56
CA THR A 169 -3.12 1.03 5.59
C THR A 169 -2.38 -0.30 5.60
N GLU A 170 -2.37 -1.02 4.48
CA GLU A 170 -1.67 -2.30 4.34
C GLU A 170 -0.93 -2.30 2.99
N SER A 171 0.41 -2.27 3.05
CA SER A 171 1.20 -2.02 1.85
C SER A 171 2.58 -2.65 1.87
N GLU A 172 2.98 -3.12 0.69
CA GLU A 172 4.38 -3.25 0.31
C GLU A 172 4.81 -1.94 -0.33
N THR A 173 5.46 -1.08 0.46
CA THR A 173 5.88 0.26 0.04
C THR A 173 7.35 0.26 -0.37
N ALA A 174 7.65 0.64 -1.60
CA ALA A 174 9.00 0.80 -2.12
C ALA A 174 9.29 2.27 -2.46
N LEU A 175 10.22 2.87 -1.73
CA LEU A 175 10.65 4.26 -1.90
C LEU A 175 12.11 4.26 -2.40
N THR A 176 12.33 4.61 -3.67
CA THR A 176 13.68 4.71 -4.27
C THR A 176 13.96 6.17 -4.60
N LEU A 177 14.66 6.85 -3.70
CA LEU A 177 14.76 8.30 -3.71
C LEU A 177 16.21 8.78 -3.57
N THR A 178 16.52 9.94 -4.16
CA THR A 178 17.84 10.60 -4.11
C THR A 178 17.81 11.90 -3.33
N GLY A 179 16.63 12.35 -2.90
CA GLY A 179 16.48 13.62 -2.18
C GLY A 179 15.08 13.85 -1.67
N GLY A 180 14.84 15.05 -1.13
CA GLY A 180 13.57 15.51 -0.64
C GLY A 180 13.44 15.55 0.89
N ILE A 181 12.21 15.82 1.33
CA ILE A 181 11.76 15.73 2.73
C ILE A 181 10.67 14.67 2.75
N VAL A 182 10.96 13.50 3.30
CA VAL A 182 10.05 12.35 3.22
C VAL A 182 9.42 12.04 4.55
N SER A 183 8.10 11.92 4.57
CA SER A 183 7.33 11.40 5.70
C SER A 183 6.45 10.26 5.21
N ALA A 184 6.73 9.03 5.62
CA ALA A 184 5.92 7.87 5.24
C ALA A 184 5.41 7.13 6.48
N THR A 185 4.11 6.84 6.52
CA THR A 185 3.46 6.09 7.59
C THR A 185 2.63 4.97 7.00
N VAL A 186 2.94 3.74 7.38
CA VAL A 186 2.21 2.54 6.99
C VAL A 186 1.69 1.85 8.24
N THR A 187 0.45 1.36 8.24
CA THR A 187 -0.06 0.66 9.41
C THR A 187 0.46 -0.78 9.45
N PHE A 188 0.32 -1.53 8.35
CA PHE A 188 0.78 -2.93 8.26
C PHE A 188 1.57 -3.19 6.97
N GLY A 189 2.60 -4.04 7.03
CA GLY A 189 3.28 -4.52 5.84
C GLY A 189 4.79 -4.36 5.85
N VAL A 190 5.34 -3.94 4.71
CA VAL A 190 6.79 -3.78 4.53
C VAL A 190 7.07 -2.45 3.86
N ILE A 191 8.05 -1.72 4.40
CA ILE A 191 8.59 -0.52 3.74
C ILE A 191 10.03 -0.82 3.34
N THR A 192 10.35 -0.68 2.05
CA THR A 192 11.72 -0.69 1.56
C THR A 192 12.12 0.73 1.15
N PHE A 193 13.04 1.31 1.86
CA PHE A 193 13.58 2.64 1.61
C PHE A 193 15.00 2.52 1.07
N SER A 194 15.16 2.81 -0.22
CA SER A 194 16.42 2.64 -0.94
C SER A 194 16.97 3.99 -1.38
N ILE A 195 18.23 4.27 -1.00
CA ILE A 195 18.98 5.46 -1.41
C ILE A 195 20.03 5.00 -2.44
N PRO A 196 19.81 5.27 -3.75
CA PRO A 196 20.75 4.83 -4.78
C PRO A 196 22.02 5.70 -4.87
N SER A 197 22.01 6.89 -4.30
CA SER A 197 23.11 7.88 -4.36
C SER A 197 23.81 8.02 -3.02
N ARG A 198 25.14 8.24 -3.02
CA ARG A 198 25.93 8.48 -1.79
C ARG A 198 25.53 9.75 -1.04
N SER A 199 24.99 10.73 -1.74
CA SER A 199 24.52 11.99 -1.18
C SER A 199 23.01 12.11 -1.32
N TRP A 200 22.36 12.60 -0.28
CA TRP A 200 20.95 12.93 -0.26
C TRP A 200 20.76 14.44 -0.46
N ARG A 201 19.88 14.82 -1.37
CA ARG A 201 19.53 16.23 -1.63
C ARG A 201 18.28 16.61 -0.85
N GLY A 202 18.43 17.15 0.35
CA GLY A 202 17.31 17.53 1.21
C GLY A 202 17.54 17.24 2.68
N SER A 203 16.49 17.32 3.49
CA SER A 203 16.60 17.22 4.96
C SER A 203 16.66 15.78 5.47
N GLY A 204 16.12 14.81 4.72
CA GLY A 204 16.10 13.41 5.12
C GLY A 204 14.72 12.78 5.09
N ALA A 205 14.49 11.76 5.94
CA ALA A 205 13.25 11.00 5.95
C ALA A 205 12.81 10.60 7.37
N ASP A 206 11.50 10.60 7.62
CA ASP A 206 10.84 10.03 8.79
C ASP A 206 9.88 8.91 8.33
N ILE A 207 10.30 7.67 8.52
CA ILE A 207 9.59 6.47 8.05
C ILE A 207 9.05 5.69 9.23
N ARG A 208 7.76 5.43 9.24
CA ARG A 208 7.08 4.78 10.36
C ARG A 208 6.21 3.61 9.89
N ILE A 209 6.25 2.52 10.64
CA ILE A 209 5.31 1.41 10.47
C ILE A 209 4.79 0.96 11.84
N ALA A 210 3.47 0.73 11.95
CA ALA A 210 2.91 0.29 13.21
C ALA A 210 3.23 -1.18 13.48
N SER A 211 3.10 -2.05 12.45
CA SER A 211 3.47 -3.47 12.55
C SER A 211 4.02 -3.97 11.21
N GLY A 212 5.23 -4.52 11.23
CA GLY A 212 5.88 -5.05 10.04
C GLY A 212 7.38 -4.81 9.98
N THR A 213 7.89 -4.59 8.76
CA THR A 213 9.33 -4.48 8.52
C THR A 213 9.69 -3.20 7.78
N ILE A 214 10.76 -2.53 8.22
CA ILE A 214 11.41 -1.48 7.45
C ILE A 214 12.77 -2.01 6.97
N ASN A 215 12.97 -2.05 5.66
CA ASN A 215 14.26 -2.33 5.03
C ASN A 215 14.88 -1.01 4.58
N VAL A 216 16.10 -0.74 4.99
CA VAL A 216 16.87 0.46 4.66
C VAL A 216 18.08 0.04 3.84
N ASP A 217 18.08 0.39 2.56
CA ASP A 217 19.14 0.06 1.62
C ASP A 217 20.02 1.28 1.39
N LEU A 218 21.24 1.25 1.90
CA LEU A 218 22.21 2.35 1.83
C LEU A 218 23.33 2.02 0.84
N PRO A 219 23.76 2.98 -0.01
CA PRO A 219 24.89 2.76 -0.90
C PRO A 219 26.23 2.75 -0.14
N PRO A 220 27.27 2.13 -0.69
CA PRO A 220 28.61 2.23 -0.13
C PRO A 220 29.07 3.69 -0.03
N GLY A 221 29.63 4.10 1.14
CA GLY A 221 30.11 5.44 1.38
C GLY A 221 29.00 6.50 1.53
N PHE A 222 27.80 6.06 1.94
CA PHE A 222 26.71 6.96 2.32
C PHE A 222 27.11 7.89 3.46
N SER A 223 26.59 9.13 3.44
CA SER A 223 26.74 10.13 4.53
C SER A 223 25.37 10.59 5.01
N GLY A 224 25.13 10.49 6.32
CA GLY A 224 23.90 10.91 6.97
C GLY A 224 23.82 10.48 8.42
N ASP A 225 22.91 11.07 9.18
CA ASP A 225 22.58 10.65 10.55
C ASP A 225 21.38 9.70 10.52
N ILE A 226 21.50 8.54 11.18
CA ILE A 226 20.51 7.47 11.15
C ILE A 226 20.06 7.14 12.56
N ASP A 227 18.78 7.32 12.80
CA ASP A 227 18.09 6.89 14.02
C ASP A 227 17.07 5.82 13.68
N ALA A 228 17.15 4.68 14.34
CA ALA A 228 16.16 3.64 14.24
C ALA A 228 15.70 3.19 15.62
N GLU A 229 14.40 2.90 15.75
CA GLU A 229 13.80 2.51 17.02
C GLU A 229 12.69 1.48 16.82
N VAL A 230 12.69 0.43 17.65
CA VAL A 230 11.59 -0.54 17.80
C VAL A 230 10.93 -0.29 19.15
N LEU A 231 9.65 0.13 19.11
CA LEU A 231 8.95 0.63 20.30
C LEU A 231 8.46 -0.49 21.24
N ARG A 232 7.94 -1.59 20.68
CA ARG A 232 7.32 -2.68 21.47
C ARG A 232 8.06 -3.99 21.31
N THR A 233 7.76 -4.76 20.28
CA THR A 233 8.34 -6.08 20.07
C THR A 233 9.15 -6.13 18.77
N GLY A 234 10.31 -6.79 18.81
CA GLY A 234 11.16 -6.95 17.64
C GLY A 234 12.58 -6.46 17.84
N LYS A 235 13.29 -6.25 16.72
CA LYS A 235 14.73 -5.90 16.76
C LYS A 235 15.18 -5.08 15.55
N ILE A 236 16.35 -4.48 15.69
CA ILE A 236 17.09 -3.84 14.60
C ILE A 236 18.24 -4.76 14.19
N VAL A 237 18.32 -5.06 12.90
CA VAL A 237 19.41 -5.83 12.30
C VAL A 237 20.24 -4.88 11.45
N ASN A 238 21.46 -4.60 11.86
CA ASN A 238 22.39 -3.76 11.11
C ASN A 238 23.50 -4.61 10.49
N THR A 239 23.57 -4.61 9.16
CA THR A 239 24.66 -5.23 8.38
C THR A 239 25.44 -4.22 7.55
N TYR A 240 25.16 -2.93 7.72
CA TYR A 240 25.89 -1.84 7.08
C TYR A 240 27.11 -1.45 7.95
N GLU A 241 28.32 -1.68 7.44
CA GLU A 241 29.57 -1.51 8.19
C GLU A 241 29.96 -0.05 8.47
N GLY A 242 29.34 0.92 7.81
CA GLY A 242 29.68 2.34 7.88
C GLY A 242 29.04 3.13 9.01
N LEU A 243 28.36 2.51 9.98
CA LEU A 243 27.67 3.21 11.07
C LEU A 243 28.56 3.35 12.31
N ALA A 244 28.84 4.59 12.72
CA ALA A 244 29.47 4.93 13.98
C ALA A 244 28.42 5.41 15.00
N SER A 245 28.53 4.96 16.25
CA SER A 245 27.66 5.42 17.34
C SER A 245 27.81 6.92 17.55
N ARG A 246 26.69 7.65 17.57
CA ARG A 246 26.69 9.12 17.77
C ARG A 246 26.47 9.51 19.22
N GLU A 247 25.75 8.74 19.98
CA GLU A 247 25.42 8.97 21.38
C GLU A 247 25.13 7.65 22.12
N LYS A 248 25.07 7.71 23.44
CA LYS A 248 24.69 6.54 24.25
C LYS A 248 23.16 6.45 24.40
N PRO A 249 22.55 5.26 24.30
CA PRO A 249 23.18 3.94 24.20
C PRO A 249 23.80 3.60 22.82
N GLY A 250 23.66 4.46 21.80
CA GLY A 250 24.26 4.28 20.50
C GLY A 250 23.58 3.19 19.64
N ILE A 251 24.22 2.04 19.52
CA ILE A 251 23.70 0.91 18.71
C ILE A 251 23.38 -0.25 19.64
N THR A 252 22.11 -0.61 19.70
CA THR A 252 21.56 -1.76 20.45
C THR A 252 20.63 -2.57 19.55
N GLU A 253 20.04 -3.65 20.07
CA GLU A 253 19.05 -4.44 19.33
C GLU A 253 17.72 -3.70 19.07
N ARG A 254 17.44 -2.60 19.77
CA ARG A 254 16.16 -1.88 19.67
C ARG A 254 16.31 -0.38 19.38
N ILE A 255 17.50 0.15 19.52
CA ILE A 255 17.78 1.57 19.31
C ILE A 255 19.10 1.67 18.53
N VAL A 256 19.10 2.45 17.47
CA VAL A 256 20.28 2.87 16.73
C VAL A 256 20.28 4.39 16.69
N ARG A 257 21.37 5.00 17.21
CA ARG A 257 21.68 6.41 17.12
C ARG A 257 23.07 6.51 16.51
N SER A 258 23.14 6.69 15.21
CA SER A 258 24.38 6.51 14.47
C SER A 258 24.61 7.57 13.41
N ARG A 259 25.86 7.64 12.97
CA ARG A 259 26.31 8.47 11.85
C ARG A 259 27.02 7.61 10.84
N ALA A 260 26.69 7.81 9.58
CA ALA A 260 27.40 7.27 8.44
C ALA A 260 28.25 8.39 7.80
N GLY A 261 29.50 8.10 7.48
CA GLY A 261 30.41 9.05 6.85
C GLY A 261 30.56 10.37 7.64
N ALA A 262 30.46 11.50 6.95
CA ALA A 262 30.55 12.85 7.55
C ALA A 262 29.24 13.29 8.27
N GLY A 263 28.19 12.49 8.24
CA GLY A 263 26.86 12.90 8.68
C GLY A 263 26.14 13.75 7.62
N GLY A 264 25.11 14.48 8.06
CA GLY A 264 24.34 15.39 7.18
C GLY A 264 22.83 15.17 7.29
N PRO A 265 22.12 14.75 6.23
CA PRO A 265 20.70 14.52 6.26
C PRO A 265 20.27 13.53 7.34
N TYR A 266 19.12 13.77 7.94
CA TYR A 266 18.64 12.99 9.08
C TYR A 266 17.58 11.99 8.67
N PHE A 267 17.79 10.72 9.02
CA PHE A 267 16.89 9.62 8.70
C PHE A 267 16.40 8.96 9.99
N LYS A 268 15.07 8.95 10.15
CA LYS A 268 14.42 8.33 11.29
C LYS A 268 13.54 7.17 10.84
N PHE A 269 13.73 6.01 11.47
CA PHE A 269 12.98 4.79 11.21
C PHE A 269 12.32 4.30 12.50
N THR A 270 10.99 4.23 12.53
CA THR A 270 10.26 3.82 13.73
C THR A 270 9.34 2.64 13.40
N VAL A 271 9.52 1.55 14.13
CA VAL A 271 8.67 0.36 14.06
C VAL A 271 7.96 0.17 15.40
N GLY A 272 6.65 -0.01 15.40
CA GLY A 272 5.91 -0.39 16.59
C GLY A 272 6.24 -1.83 17.00
N ASP A 273 5.80 -2.79 16.19
CA ASP A 273 6.08 -4.22 16.32
C ASP A 273 6.73 -4.74 15.05
N GLY A 274 7.94 -5.31 15.14
CA GLY A 274 8.61 -5.89 13.98
C GLY A 274 10.09 -5.58 13.88
N THR A 275 10.61 -5.37 12.66
CA THR A 275 12.05 -5.34 12.41
C THR A 275 12.46 -4.13 11.58
N VAL A 276 13.61 -3.54 11.92
CA VAL A 276 14.34 -2.62 11.04
C VAL A 276 15.61 -3.32 10.55
N ASN A 277 15.76 -3.47 9.25
CA ASN A 277 16.95 -4.00 8.61
C ASN A 277 17.73 -2.87 7.94
N ILE A 278 18.94 -2.57 8.40
CA ILE A 278 19.83 -1.61 7.78
C ILE A 278 20.93 -2.38 7.08
N ARG A 279 21.02 -2.24 5.75
CA ARG A 279 21.94 -3.05 4.96
C ARG A 279 22.55 -2.27 3.79
N LYS A 280 23.64 -2.82 3.25
CA LYS A 280 24.23 -2.31 2.03
C LYS A 280 23.28 -2.61 0.85
N GLY A 281 22.82 -1.57 0.17
CA GLY A 281 22.06 -1.67 -1.06
C GLY A 281 22.93 -2.25 -2.17
N GLY A 282 22.35 -3.15 -2.99
CA GLY A 282 22.99 -3.58 -4.22
C GLY A 282 23.08 -2.38 -5.17
N GLY A 283 24.29 -1.88 -5.43
CA GLY A 283 24.49 -0.91 -6.52
C GLY A 283 24.13 -1.59 -7.84
N THR A 284 23.19 -1.02 -8.57
CA THR A 284 22.98 -1.32 -9.99
C THR A 284 24.04 -0.60 -10.81
#